data_be2cc59580540b38744310d6d6de1b4c
#
_entry.id   be2cc59580540b38744310d6d6de1b4c
#
_cell.length_a   1.000
_cell.length_b   1.000
_cell.length_c   1.000
_cell.angle_alpha   90.00
_cell.angle_beta   90.00
_cell.angle_gamma   90.00
#
_symmetry.space_group_name_H-M   'P 1'
#
loop_
_entity.id
_entity.type
_entity.pdbx_description
1 polymer ?
#
loop_
_entity_poly.entity_id
_entity_poly.type
_entity_poly.pdbx_seq_one_letter_code
_entity_poly.pdbx_strand_id
1 'polypeptide(L)' 'MREVVLYTRDSCSLCKTAKATILRVLREVPFAFREVDIGSEGELYEEHKHDIPVVEVDGKRAFKYRVDPDALKRLLRLLA' A
#
# COMPACT_ATOMS: atom_id res chain seq x y z
N MET A 1 1.68 -16.75 1.88
CA MET A 1 1.25 -15.54 2.58
C MET A 1 1.06 -14.42 1.56
N ARG A 2 0.00 -13.65 1.68
CA ARG A 2 -0.25 -12.51 0.78
C ARG A 2 0.79 -11.43 0.97
N GLU A 3 1.10 -10.70 -0.08
CA GLU A 3 2.03 -9.57 -0.02
C GLU A 3 1.30 -8.25 -0.28
N VAL A 4 1.49 -7.30 0.63
CA VAL A 4 0.98 -5.94 0.49
C VAL A 4 2.17 -5.02 0.27
N VAL A 5 2.15 -4.28 -0.83
CA VAL A 5 3.21 -3.33 -1.19
C VAL A 5 2.64 -1.91 -1.16
N LEU A 6 3.29 -1.04 -0.42
CA LEU A 6 2.95 0.38 -0.38
C LEU A 6 4.01 1.17 -1.13
N TYR A 7 3.59 1.85 -2.20
CA TYR A 7 4.45 2.78 -2.93
C TYR A 7 4.28 4.17 -2.32
N THR A 8 5.36 4.76 -1.90
CA THR A 8 5.38 5.97 -1.09
C THR A 8 6.53 6.89 -1.51
N ARG A 9 6.58 8.08 -0.94
CA ARG A 9 7.71 9.01 -1.06
C ARG A 9 7.85 9.80 0.22
N ASP A 10 9.02 10.41 0.39
CA ASP A 10 9.28 11.30 1.53
C ASP A 10 8.32 12.47 1.53
N SER A 11 8.02 12.99 2.71
CA SER A 11 7.18 14.17 2.92
C SER A 11 5.75 14.00 2.40
N CYS A 12 5.25 12.77 2.38
CA CYS A 12 3.89 12.48 1.95
C CYS A 12 3.03 12.13 3.16
N SER A 13 2.15 13.05 3.57
CA SER A 13 1.29 12.83 4.74
C SER A 13 0.26 11.72 4.50
N LEU A 14 -0.29 11.63 3.30
CA LEU A 14 -1.23 10.56 2.94
C LEU A 14 -0.55 9.20 2.97
N CYS A 15 0.72 9.14 2.60
CA CYS A 15 1.49 7.90 2.65
C CYS A 15 1.68 7.42 4.08
N LYS A 16 1.92 8.35 5.00
CA LYS A 16 2.04 8.02 6.43
C LYS A 16 0.74 7.46 6.97
N THR A 17 -0.37 8.07 6.61
CA THR A 17 -1.70 7.61 7.03
C THR A 17 -1.99 6.22 6.46
N ALA A 18 -1.69 6.00 5.19
CA ALA A 18 -1.88 4.71 4.55
C ALA A 18 -1.05 3.63 5.24
N LYS A 19 0.21 3.93 5.55
CA LYS A 19 1.08 2.99 6.26
C LYS A 19 0.52 2.63 7.62
N ALA A 20 0.06 3.63 8.37
CA ALA A 20 -0.52 3.39 9.70
C ALA A 20 -1.74 2.46 9.61
N THR A 21 -2.59 2.68 8.60
CA THR A 21 -3.77 1.83 8.38
C THR A 21 -3.36 0.40 8.05
N ILE A 22 -2.38 0.23 7.15
CA ILE A 22 -1.90 -1.09 6.75
C ILE A 22 -1.32 -1.84 7.96
N LEU A 23 -0.53 -1.15 8.79
CA LEU A 23 0.07 -1.78 9.96
C LEU A 23 -0.97 -2.17 11.01
N ARG A 24 -2.06 -1.42 11.12
CA ARG A 24 -3.18 -1.80 11.99
C ARG A 24 -3.83 -3.08 11.51
N VAL A 25 -4.05 -3.20 10.20
CA VAL A 25 -4.63 -4.40 9.61
C VAL A 25 -3.71 -5.61 9.83
N LEU A 26 -2.39 -5.39 9.75
CA LEU A 26 -1.41 -6.45 9.95
C LEU A 26 -1.52 -7.09 11.34
N ARG A 27 -1.95 -6.33 12.34
CA ARG A 27 -2.16 -6.87 13.69
C ARG A 27 -3.30 -7.88 13.75
N GLU A 28 -4.25 -7.79 12.82
CA GLU A 28 -5.44 -8.65 12.82
C GLU A 28 -5.38 -9.74 11.77
N VAL A 29 -4.76 -9.47 10.63
CA VAL A 29 -4.69 -10.40 9.50
C VAL A 29 -3.24 -10.48 9.05
N PRO A 30 -2.61 -11.66 9.11
CA PRO A 30 -1.20 -11.78 8.74
C PRO A 30 -0.99 -11.64 7.23
N PHE A 31 0.03 -10.89 6.85
CA PHE A 31 0.50 -10.78 5.47
C PHE A 31 1.93 -10.26 5.48
N ALA A 32 2.64 -10.39 4.36
CA ALA A 32 3.95 -9.80 4.20
C ALA A 32 3.78 -8.35 3.77
N PHE A 33 4.48 -7.42 4.41
CA PHE A 33 4.40 -6.01 4.08
C PHE A 33 5.73 -5.50 3.54
N ARG A 34 5.68 -4.76 2.45
CA ARG A 34 6.86 -4.12 1.86
C ARG A 34 6.52 -2.69 1.49
N GLU A 35 7.42 -1.79 1.85
CA GLU A 35 7.29 -0.37 1.52
C GLU A 35 8.33 -0.03 0.46
N VAL A 36 7.92 0.66 -0.60
CA VAL A 36 8.81 1.01 -1.72
C VAL A 36 8.76 2.52 -1.90
N ASP A 37 9.91 3.18 -1.77
CA ASP A 37 10.05 4.60 -2.05
C ASP A 37 10.21 4.77 -3.57
N ILE A 38 9.33 5.55 -4.18
CA ILE A 38 9.37 5.74 -5.64
C ILE A 38 10.45 6.75 -6.07
N GLY A 39 11.04 7.47 -5.11
CA GLY A 39 12.09 8.42 -5.42
C GLY A 39 11.57 9.71 -6.06
N SER A 40 12.44 10.38 -6.80
CA SER A 40 12.10 11.63 -7.49
C SER A 40 12.31 11.53 -9.00
N GLU A 41 12.76 10.39 -9.50
CA GLU A 41 12.97 10.14 -10.93
C GLU A 41 13.00 8.64 -11.17
N GLY A 42 12.89 8.24 -12.44
CA GLY A 42 12.92 6.84 -12.84
C GLY A 42 11.53 6.27 -13.09
N GLU A 43 11.48 4.99 -13.42
CA GLU A 43 10.24 4.32 -13.83
C GLU A 43 9.16 4.33 -12.75
N LEU A 44 9.53 3.97 -11.52
CA LEU A 44 8.55 3.93 -10.43
C LEU A 44 7.99 5.31 -10.15
N TYR A 45 8.84 6.34 -10.18
CA TYR A 45 8.40 7.71 -9.96
C TYR A 45 7.41 8.14 -11.05
N GLU A 46 7.75 7.92 -12.32
CA GLU A 46 6.87 8.30 -13.44
C GLU A 46 5.55 7.55 -13.41
N GLU A 47 5.58 6.28 -13.03
CA GLU A 47 4.38 5.45 -12.98
C GLU A 47 3.42 5.85 -11.86
N HIS A 48 3.96 6.25 -10.70
CA HIS A 48 3.14 6.43 -9.49
C HIS A 48 3.07 7.86 -8.95
N LYS A 49 3.84 8.80 -9.50
CA LYS A 49 4.00 10.14 -8.90
C LYS A 49 2.71 10.91 -8.63
N HIS A 50 1.66 10.66 -9.39
CA HIS A 50 0.38 11.34 -9.23
C HIS A 50 -0.64 10.55 -8.42
N ASP A 51 -0.33 9.30 -8.07
CA ASP A 51 -1.29 8.38 -7.47
C ASP A 51 -0.91 7.94 -6.05
N ILE A 52 0.27 8.33 -5.55
CA ILE A 52 0.72 7.89 -4.23
C ILE A 52 -0.17 8.44 -3.12
N PRO A 53 -0.36 7.67 -2.04
CA PRO A 53 0.13 6.29 -1.87
C PRO A 53 -0.63 5.30 -2.76
N VAL A 54 0.12 4.36 -3.34
CA VAL A 54 -0.45 3.26 -4.11
C VAL A 54 -0.23 1.98 -3.33
N VAL A 55 -1.27 1.18 -3.18
CA VAL A 55 -1.18 -0.11 -2.49
C VAL A 55 -1.51 -1.23 -3.46
N GLU A 56 -0.61 -2.20 -3.55
CA GLU A 56 -0.83 -3.41 -4.33
C GLU A 56 -0.96 -4.61 -3.39
N VAL A 57 -1.86 -5.51 -3.74
CA VAL A 57 -2.00 -6.78 -3.04
C VAL A 57 -1.71 -7.88 -4.07
N ASP A 58 -0.67 -8.67 -3.80
CA ASP A 58 -0.21 -9.74 -4.70
C ASP A 58 0.02 -9.23 -6.12
N GLY A 59 0.63 -8.04 -6.25
CA GLY A 59 1.00 -7.47 -7.53
C GLY A 59 -0.11 -6.72 -8.25
N LYS A 60 -1.30 -6.64 -7.69
CA LYS A 60 -2.42 -5.91 -8.30
C LYS A 60 -2.77 -4.67 -7.51
N ARG A 61 -2.95 -3.55 -8.20
CA ARG A 61 -3.33 -2.30 -7.56
C ARG A 61 -4.68 -2.46 -6.87
N ALA A 62 -4.74 -2.15 -5.59
CA ALA A 62 -5.94 -2.25 -4.77
C ALA A 62 -6.45 -0.90 -4.30
N PHE A 63 -5.54 0.02 -3.93
CA PHE A 63 -5.91 1.34 -3.42
C PHE A 63 -4.96 2.40 -3.95
N LYS A 64 -5.48 3.63 -4.03
CA LYS A 64 -4.64 4.82 -4.22
C LYS A 64 -5.15 5.92 -3.31
N TYR A 65 -4.25 6.79 -2.83
CA TYR A 65 -4.49 7.92 -1.93
C TYR A 65 -4.89 7.48 -0.52
N ARG A 66 -5.94 6.69 -0.38
CA ARG A 66 -6.46 6.26 0.91
C ARG A 66 -6.66 4.76 0.95
N VAL A 67 -6.44 4.18 2.11
CA VAL A 67 -6.64 2.73 2.32
C VAL A 67 -7.80 2.56 3.29
N ASP A 68 -8.85 1.87 2.83
CA ASP A 68 -9.96 1.49 3.70
C ASP A 68 -9.56 0.19 4.41
N PRO A 69 -9.44 0.20 5.75
CA PRO A 69 -8.99 -1.00 6.48
C PRO A 69 -9.93 -2.18 6.33
N ASP A 70 -11.24 -1.95 6.29
CA ASP A 70 -12.19 -3.05 6.15
C ASP A 70 -12.15 -3.66 4.76
N ALA A 71 -11.98 -2.83 3.73
CA ALA A 71 -11.83 -3.30 2.36
C ALA A 71 -10.54 -4.11 2.21
N LEU A 72 -9.45 -3.67 2.84
CA LEU A 72 -8.18 -4.39 2.80
C LEU A 72 -8.31 -5.75 3.49
N LYS A 73 -8.94 -5.79 4.67
CA LYS A 73 -9.16 -7.05 5.39
C LYS A 73 -9.98 -8.03 4.53
N ARG A 74 -11.05 -7.53 3.92
CA ARG A 74 -11.90 -8.34 3.07
C ARG A 74 -11.14 -8.91 1.89
N LEU A 75 -10.35 -8.06 1.24
CA LEU A 75 -9.54 -8.47 0.09
C LEU A 75 -8.54 -9.56 0.47
N LEU A 76 -7.85 -9.39 1.61
CA LEU A 76 -6.89 -10.37 2.09
C LEU A 76 -7.55 -11.72 2.40
N ARG A 77 -8.75 -11.70 2.97
CA ARG A 77 -9.50 -12.92 3.31
C ARG A 77 -10.05 -13.62 2.08
N LEU A 78 -10.55 -12.85 1.11
CA LEU A 78 -11.09 -13.42 -0.12
C LEU A 78 -10.04 -14.12 -0.97
N LEU A 79 -8.81 -13.63 -0.92
CA LEU A 79 -7.71 -14.19 -1.68
C LEU A 79 -6.99 -15.33 -0.96
N ALA A 80 -7.36 -15.61 0.26
CA ALA A 80 -6.73 -16.63 1.08
C ALA A 80 -7.02 -18.06 0.60
#